data_cfc1ac2624950c2b7d9bb9278ee9530b
#
_entry.id   cfc1ac2624950c2b7d9bb9278ee9530b
#
_cell.length_a   1.000
_cell.length_b   1.000
_cell.length_c   1.000
_cell.angle_alpha   90.00
_cell.angle_beta   90.00
_cell.angle_gamma   90.00
#
_symmetry.space_group_name_H-M   'P 1'
#
loop_
_entity.id
_entity.type
_entity.pdbx_description
1 polymer ?
#
loop_
_entity_poly.entity_id
_entity_poly.type
_entity_poly.pdbx_seq_one_letter_code
_entity_poly.pdbx_strand_id
1 'polypeptide(L)'
;MGLTQWMVDWLVTDKVAHLAERITGRSRLATYQRVCQQLLQLDVHQARGYIRARAAVIVRQEADKLIAQEGPRMQRLRSQLIAAAMDSLVAAILQQVEQTRRARPAARRLAA
;
A
#
# COMPACT_ATOMS: atom_id res chain seq x y z
N MET A 1 32.15 5.58 -15.51
CA MET A 1 30.85 6.24 -15.39
C MET A 1 29.70 5.30 -15.11
N GLY A 2 29.70 4.08 -15.66
CA GLY A 2 28.62 3.10 -15.46
C GLY A 2 28.39 2.68 -14.02
N LEU A 3 29.46 2.53 -13.25
CA LEU A 3 29.35 2.10 -11.83
C LEU A 3 28.70 3.14 -10.93
N THR A 4 29.02 4.43 -11.16
CA THR A 4 28.46 5.53 -10.37
C THR A 4 26.95 5.65 -10.61
N GLN A 5 26.52 5.56 -11.88
CA GLN A 5 25.11 5.64 -12.23
C GLN A 5 24.32 4.46 -11.66
N TRP A 6 24.90 3.24 -11.73
CA TRP A 6 24.30 2.06 -11.13
C TRP A 6 24.09 2.22 -9.62
N MET A 7 25.09 2.76 -8.91
CA MET A 7 24.97 3.00 -7.47
C MET A 7 23.90 4.03 -7.14
N VAL A 8 23.81 5.12 -7.92
CA VAL A 8 22.80 6.16 -7.76
C VAL A 8 21.39 5.56 -7.98
N ASP A 9 21.21 4.80 -9.05
CA ASP A 9 19.92 4.15 -9.37
C ASP A 9 19.51 3.17 -8.26
N TRP A 10 20.46 2.38 -7.75
CA TRP A 10 20.21 1.46 -6.65
C TRP A 10 19.78 2.19 -5.38
N LEU A 11 20.47 3.27 -5.01
CA LEU A 11 20.14 4.06 -3.83
C LEU A 11 18.75 4.71 -3.95
N VAL A 12 18.40 5.22 -5.12
CA VAL A 12 17.09 5.81 -5.39
C VAL A 12 16.00 4.74 -5.26
N THR A 13 16.20 3.57 -5.84
CA THR A 13 15.25 2.46 -5.77
C THR A 13 15.03 2.01 -4.32
N ASP A 14 16.11 1.88 -3.55
CA ASP A 14 16.04 1.51 -2.14
C ASP A 14 15.30 2.56 -1.32
N LYS A 15 15.58 3.84 -1.57
CA LYS A 15 14.90 4.94 -0.88
C LYS A 15 13.42 4.99 -1.23
N VAL A 16 13.05 4.79 -2.49
CA VAL A 16 11.65 4.72 -2.93
C VAL A 16 10.92 3.59 -2.22
N ALA A 17 11.53 2.39 -2.17
CA ALA A 17 10.95 1.24 -1.49
C ALA A 17 10.73 1.52 -0.01
N HIS A 18 11.71 2.11 0.66
CA HIS A 18 11.63 2.44 2.09
C HIS A 18 10.53 3.47 2.38
N LEU A 19 10.45 4.53 1.57
CA LEU A 19 9.43 5.57 1.74
C LEU A 19 8.04 5.04 1.38
N ALA A 20 7.94 4.18 0.37
CA ALA A 20 6.68 3.54 -0.01
C ALA A 20 6.14 2.67 1.13
N GLU A 21 7.02 1.96 1.85
CA GLU A 21 6.63 1.20 3.04
C GLU A 21 6.07 2.10 4.15
N ARG A 22 6.64 3.27 4.33
CA ARG A 22 6.13 4.25 5.30
C ARG A 22 4.74 4.75 4.91
N ILE A 23 4.52 5.04 3.62
CA ILE A 23 3.21 5.45 3.11
C ILE A 23 2.20 4.32 3.32
N THR A 24 2.57 3.09 2.98
CA THR A 24 1.74 1.91 3.18
C THR A 24 1.33 1.76 4.64
N GLY A 25 2.28 1.87 5.56
CA GLY A 25 2.02 1.75 6.98
C GLY A 25 1.04 2.80 7.49
N ARG A 26 1.17 4.04 7.03
CA ARG A 26 0.26 5.13 7.42
C ARG A 26 -1.12 5.01 6.79
N SER A 27 -1.21 4.42 5.59
CA SER A 27 -2.45 4.33 4.82
C SER A 27 -3.26 3.08 5.14
N ARG A 28 -2.64 2.05 5.71
CA ARG A 28 -3.21 0.72 5.84
C ARG A 28 -4.51 0.69 6.65
N LEU A 29 -4.50 1.26 7.84
CA LEU A 29 -5.66 1.22 8.72
C LEU A 29 -6.85 1.96 8.11
N ALA A 30 -6.62 3.19 7.64
CA ALA A 30 -7.68 3.99 7.04
C ALA A 30 -8.30 3.31 5.81
N THR A 31 -7.46 2.74 4.95
CA THR A 31 -7.93 2.03 3.76
C THR A 31 -8.71 0.77 4.14
N TYR A 32 -8.16 -0.03 5.05
CA TYR A 32 -8.82 -1.27 5.49
C TYR A 32 -10.21 -0.99 6.07
N GLN A 33 -10.33 0.03 6.90
CA GLN A 33 -11.62 0.40 7.50
C GLN A 33 -12.67 0.76 6.45
N ARG A 34 -12.25 1.37 5.33
CA ARG A 34 -13.17 1.76 4.26
C ARG A 34 -13.61 0.59 3.39
N VAL A 35 -12.80 -0.45 3.26
CA VAL A 35 -13.03 -1.51 2.28
C VAL A 35 -13.39 -2.87 2.89
N CYS A 36 -13.12 -3.10 4.16
CA CYS A 36 -13.15 -4.44 4.75
C CYS A 36 -14.51 -5.16 4.59
N GLN A 37 -15.62 -4.46 4.74
CA GLN A 37 -16.95 -5.08 4.63
C GLN A 37 -17.24 -5.51 3.19
N GLN A 38 -16.89 -4.66 2.22
CA GLN A 38 -17.13 -4.95 0.82
C GLN A 38 -16.23 -6.07 0.28
N LEU A 39 -14.99 -6.10 0.74
CA LEU A 39 -14.00 -7.08 0.27
C LEU A 39 -14.40 -8.51 0.55
N LEU A 40 -15.15 -8.76 1.60
CA LEU A 40 -15.60 -10.12 1.94
C LEU A 40 -16.58 -10.70 0.91
N GLN A 41 -17.19 -9.85 0.09
CA GLN A 41 -18.16 -10.24 -0.93
C GLN A 41 -17.56 -10.27 -2.33
N LEU A 42 -16.31 -9.84 -2.51
CA LEU A 42 -15.67 -9.70 -3.82
C LEU A 42 -14.67 -10.84 -4.06
N ASP A 43 -14.47 -11.20 -5.34
CA ASP A 43 -13.36 -12.07 -5.72
C ASP A 43 -12.03 -11.27 -5.69
N VAL A 44 -10.90 -11.97 -5.90
CA VAL A 44 -9.57 -11.36 -5.80
C VAL A 44 -9.39 -10.22 -6.81
N HIS A 45 -9.87 -10.37 -8.03
CA HIS A 45 -9.72 -9.36 -9.07
C HIS A 45 -10.57 -8.12 -8.78
N GLN A 46 -11.81 -8.32 -8.39
CA GLN A 46 -12.71 -7.25 -7.98
C GLN A 46 -12.17 -6.53 -6.75
N ALA A 47 -11.66 -7.28 -5.79
CA ALA A 47 -11.08 -6.72 -4.56
C ALA A 47 -9.88 -5.82 -4.85
N ARG A 48 -8.98 -6.23 -5.73
CA ARG A 48 -7.82 -5.41 -6.11
C ARG A 48 -8.25 -4.07 -6.68
N GLY A 49 -9.18 -4.08 -7.64
CA GLY A 49 -9.68 -2.85 -8.25
C GLY A 49 -10.38 -1.95 -7.24
N TYR A 50 -11.17 -2.52 -6.35
CA TYR A 50 -11.88 -1.81 -5.30
C TYR A 50 -10.90 -1.13 -4.33
N ILE A 51 -9.88 -1.87 -3.87
CA ILE A 51 -8.85 -1.33 -2.98
C ILE A 51 -8.12 -0.18 -3.65
N ARG A 52 -7.68 -0.35 -4.91
CA ARG A 52 -6.95 0.70 -5.64
C ARG A 52 -7.78 1.97 -5.74
N ALA A 53 -9.05 1.86 -6.07
CA ALA A 53 -9.93 3.00 -6.22
C ALA A 53 -10.10 3.77 -4.88
N ARG A 54 -10.29 3.04 -3.80
CA ARG A 54 -10.51 3.66 -2.48
C ARG A 54 -9.23 4.16 -1.84
N ALA A 55 -8.11 3.47 -2.07
CA ALA A 55 -6.82 3.83 -1.50
C ALA A 55 -6.16 5.02 -2.21
N ALA A 56 -6.49 5.28 -3.47
CA ALA A 56 -5.80 6.28 -4.29
C ALA A 56 -5.70 7.65 -3.62
N VAL A 57 -6.80 8.16 -3.06
CA VAL A 57 -6.82 9.46 -2.40
C VAL A 57 -5.93 9.44 -1.15
N ILE A 58 -6.03 8.39 -0.34
CA ILE A 58 -5.26 8.26 0.91
C ILE A 58 -3.76 8.19 0.61
N VAL A 59 -3.37 7.35 -0.35
CA VAL A 59 -1.96 7.17 -0.72
C VAL A 59 -1.38 8.46 -1.27
N ARG A 60 -2.11 9.17 -2.12
CA ARG A 60 -1.65 10.46 -2.67
C ARG A 60 -1.45 11.49 -1.57
N GLN A 61 -2.38 11.60 -0.63
CA GLN A 61 -2.27 12.52 0.50
C GLN A 61 -1.06 12.19 1.37
N GLU A 62 -0.85 10.92 1.68
CA GLU A 62 0.29 10.51 2.49
C GLU A 62 1.61 10.70 1.75
N ALA A 63 1.64 10.46 0.43
CA ALA A 63 2.81 10.73 -0.39
C ALA A 63 3.16 12.22 -0.38
N ASP A 64 2.18 13.09 -0.55
CA ASP A 64 2.40 14.54 -0.55
C ASP A 64 2.91 15.03 0.82
N LYS A 65 2.38 14.50 1.92
CA LYS A 65 2.87 14.82 3.26
C LYS A 65 4.33 14.39 3.43
N LEU A 66 4.67 13.21 2.96
CA LEU A 66 6.03 12.68 3.06
C LEU A 66 7.01 13.51 2.22
N ILE A 67 6.63 13.88 0.99
CA ILE A 67 7.43 14.72 0.11
C ILE A 67 7.67 16.08 0.76
N ALA A 68 6.66 16.66 1.39
CA ALA A 68 6.82 17.93 2.11
C ALA A 68 7.84 17.82 3.25
N GLN A 69 7.90 16.69 3.93
CA GLN A 69 8.86 16.44 5.01
C GLN A 69 10.27 16.19 4.48
N GLU A 70 10.41 15.43 3.39
CA GLU A 70 11.69 15.01 2.84
C GLU A 70 12.35 16.09 1.95
N GLY A 71 11.56 17.02 1.42
CA GLY A 71 12.05 18.12 0.63
C GLY A 71 11.70 18.02 -0.86
N PRO A 72 11.92 19.12 -1.63
CA PRO A 72 11.44 19.24 -3.00
C PRO A 72 12.09 18.27 -3.99
N ARG A 73 13.26 17.70 -3.66
CA ARG A 73 13.92 16.71 -4.52
C ARG A 73 13.07 15.44 -4.69
N MET A 74 12.26 15.12 -3.70
CA MET A 74 11.41 13.94 -3.72
C MET A 74 10.22 14.08 -4.66
N GLN A 75 9.88 15.29 -5.07
CA GLN A 75 8.75 15.53 -5.98
C GLN A 75 8.91 14.77 -7.31
N ARG A 76 10.12 14.59 -7.79
CA ARG A 76 10.41 13.84 -9.01
C ARG A 76 10.08 12.36 -8.88
N LEU A 77 10.09 11.85 -7.66
CA LEU A 77 9.84 10.43 -7.36
C LEU A 77 8.39 10.16 -6.96
N ARG A 78 7.53 11.18 -7.01
CA ARG A 78 6.15 11.07 -6.54
C ARG A 78 5.37 9.94 -7.21
N SER A 79 5.44 9.83 -8.53
CA SER A 79 4.75 8.78 -9.28
C SER A 79 5.24 7.39 -8.88
N GLN A 80 6.56 7.23 -8.73
CA GLN A 80 7.16 5.97 -8.31
C GLN A 80 6.77 5.60 -6.88
N LEU A 81 6.74 6.58 -5.98
CA LEU A 81 6.33 6.39 -4.59
C LEU A 81 4.88 5.93 -4.51
N ILE A 82 4.00 6.60 -5.24
CA ILE A 82 2.58 6.27 -5.25
C ILE A 82 2.36 4.87 -5.82
N ALA A 83 3.00 4.53 -6.94
CA ALA A 83 2.86 3.20 -7.56
C ALA A 83 3.35 2.09 -6.63
N ALA A 84 4.53 2.26 -6.03
CA ALA A 84 5.10 1.28 -5.11
C ALA A 84 4.24 1.13 -3.85
N ALA A 85 3.76 2.24 -3.29
CA ALA A 85 2.90 2.21 -2.11
C ALA A 85 1.55 1.56 -2.42
N MET A 86 0.96 1.83 -3.57
CA MET A 86 -0.30 1.20 -3.98
C MET A 86 -0.16 -0.31 -4.09
N ASP A 87 0.89 -0.79 -4.75
CA ASP A 87 1.11 -2.24 -4.90
C ASP A 87 1.31 -2.91 -3.54
N SER A 88 2.10 -2.31 -2.68
CA SER A 88 2.36 -2.80 -1.33
C SER A 88 1.09 -2.81 -0.48
N LEU A 89 0.30 -1.74 -0.55
CA LEU A 89 -0.93 -1.60 0.21
C LEU A 89 -2.01 -2.60 -0.24
N VAL A 90 -2.18 -2.78 -1.54
CA VAL A 90 -3.13 -3.76 -2.09
C VAL A 90 -2.77 -5.17 -1.60
N ALA A 91 -1.49 -5.54 -1.70
CA ALA A 91 -1.02 -6.85 -1.23
C ALA A 91 -1.28 -7.04 0.27
N ALA A 92 -0.97 -6.01 1.08
CA ALA A 92 -1.16 -6.08 2.53
C ALA A 92 -2.62 -6.23 2.92
N ILE A 93 -3.52 -5.50 2.26
CA ILE A 93 -4.95 -5.55 2.56
C ILE A 93 -5.55 -6.89 2.12
N LEU A 94 -5.17 -7.40 0.94
CA LEU A 94 -5.63 -8.71 0.47
C LEU A 94 -5.20 -9.81 1.43
N GLN A 95 -3.97 -9.75 1.93
CA GLN A 95 -3.48 -10.71 2.92
C GLN A 95 -4.28 -10.64 4.22
N GLN A 96 -4.56 -9.43 4.68
CA GLN A 96 -5.33 -9.22 5.91
C GLN A 96 -6.77 -9.75 5.77
N VAL A 97 -7.42 -9.53 4.62
CA VAL A 97 -8.76 -10.05 4.33
C VAL A 97 -8.75 -11.57 4.30
N GLU A 98 -7.74 -12.17 3.69
CA GLU A 98 -7.61 -13.62 3.64
C GLU A 98 -7.46 -14.22 5.03
N GLN A 99 -6.67 -13.60 5.89
CA GLN A 99 -6.53 -14.00 7.28
C GLN A 99 -7.86 -13.90 8.03
N THR A 100 -8.63 -12.85 7.79
CA THR A 100 -9.95 -12.67 8.40
C THR A 100 -10.92 -13.77 7.93
N ARG A 101 -10.91 -14.10 6.65
CA ARG A 101 -11.73 -15.18 6.09
C ARG A 101 -11.42 -16.52 6.72
N ARG A 102 -10.14 -16.81 6.92
CA ARG A 102 -9.69 -18.06 7.55
C ARG A 102 -10.06 -18.13 9.02
N ALA A 103 -10.02 -17.01 9.72
CA ALA A 103 -10.37 -16.94 11.14
C ALA A 103 -11.87 -17.10 11.40
N ARG A 104 -12.73 -16.61 10.50
CA ARG A 104 -14.20 -16.64 10.67
C ARG A 104 -14.78 -18.05 10.82
N PRO A 105 -14.43 -19.03 9.99
CA PRO A 105 -14.95 -20.39 10.16
C PRO A 105 -14.58 -21.00 11.51
N ALA A 106 -13.35 -20.76 11.98
CA ALA A 106 -12.89 -21.25 13.27
C ALA A 106 -13.69 -20.60 14.42
N ALA A 107 -13.93 -19.29 14.36
CA ALA A 107 -14.72 -18.59 15.35
C ALA A 107 -16.17 -19.07 15.39
N ARG A 108 -16.77 -19.34 14.24
CA ARG A 108 -18.13 -19.89 14.15
C ARG A 108 -18.23 -21.29 14.75
N ARG A 109 -17.21 -22.13 14.53
CA ARG A 109 -17.15 -23.48 15.11
C ARG A 109 -17.05 -23.43 16.62
N LEU A 110 -16.29 -22.48 17.15
CA LEU A 110 -16.16 -22.32 18.61
C LEU A 110 -17.42 -21.76 19.25
N ALA A 111 -18.18 -20.94 18.54
CA ALA A 111 -19.43 -20.34 19.03
C ALA A 111 -20.62 -21.30 18.97
N ALA A 112 -20.53 -22.34 18.17
CA ALA A 112 -21.57 -23.34 18.07
C ALA A 112 -21.42 -24.43 19.11
#